data_e077ce6f95fc78471f3adc9204539bc6
#
_entry.id   e077ce6f95fc78471f3adc9204539bc6
#
_cell.length_a   1.000
_cell.length_b   1.000
_cell.length_c   1.000
_cell.angle_alpha   90.00
_cell.angle_beta   90.00
_cell.angle_gamma   90.00
#
_symmetry.space_group_name_H-M   'P 1'
#
loop_
_entity.id
_entity.type
_entity.pdbx_description
1 polymer ?
#
loop_
_entity_poly.entity_id
_entity_poly.type
_entity_poly.pdbx_seq_one_letter_code
_entity_poly.pdbx_strand_id
1 'polypeptide(L)'
;MATITYGAIVVPILQDFKPNDVHHIVNHSESTFLFTSDNIWENLEEEALSGLRAVFSLTDFRCLHQRDGETVQKFMKNMDAAMKKNFPKGFYKENINYTELSNEKVMLLNYTSGTTGFSKGVMITGNNLAGNVTFGIRTELLKKGKQMNAKKLACAPEDI
;
A
#
# COMPACT_ATOMS: atom_id res chain seq x y z
N MET A 1 -5.18 1.98 0.12
CA MET A 1 -6.17 1.32 -0.78
C MET A 1 -5.74 1.39 -2.26
N ALA A 2 -5.42 2.54 -2.85
CA ALA A 2 -5.01 2.64 -4.27
C ALA A 2 -3.92 1.65 -4.71
N THR A 3 -2.90 1.44 -3.88
CA THR A 3 -1.81 0.48 -4.15
C THR A 3 -2.32 -0.96 -4.26
N ILE A 4 -3.23 -1.36 -3.37
CA ILE A 4 -3.84 -2.70 -3.39
C ILE A 4 -4.71 -2.86 -4.63
N THR A 5 -5.54 -1.87 -4.97
CA THR A 5 -6.40 -1.93 -6.16
C THR A 5 -5.62 -1.93 -7.47
N TYR A 6 -4.40 -1.40 -7.46
CA TYR A 6 -3.44 -1.53 -8.56
C TYR A 6 -2.83 -2.94 -8.67
N GLY A 7 -2.91 -3.74 -7.60
CA GLY A 7 -2.35 -5.10 -7.54
C GLY A 7 -0.95 -5.19 -6.94
N ALA A 8 -0.46 -4.11 -6.34
CA ALA A 8 0.82 -4.11 -5.64
C ALA A 8 0.66 -4.44 -4.15
N ILE A 9 1.69 -5.05 -3.56
CA ILE A 9 1.74 -5.35 -2.14
C ILE A 9 2.12 -4.08 -1.37
N VAL A 10 1.36 -3.75 -0.33
CA VAL A 10 1.64 -2.61 0.55
C VAL A 10 2.50 -3.06 1.72
N VAL A 11 3.52 -2.28 2.05
CA VAL A 11 4.35 -2.46 3.24
C VAL A 11 4.25 -1.21 4.09
N PRO A 12 3.32 -1.15 5.05
CA PRO A 12 3.19 0.01 5.92
C PRO A 12 4.35 0.06 6.91
N ILE A 13 4.99 1.22 7.00
CA ILE A 13 6.08 1.49 7.94
C ILE A 13 5.61 2.61 8.85
N LEU A 14 5.66 2.38 10.16
CA LEU A 14 5.27 3.39 11.15
C LEU A 14 6.34 4.49 11.22
N GLN A 15 5.90 5.72 11.43
CA GLN A 15 6.79 6.89 11.50
C GLN A 15 7.81 6.82 12.64
N ASP A 16 7.54 6.03 13.68
CA ASP A 16 8.38 5.90 14.87
C ASP A 16 9.49 4.84 14.70
N PHE A 17 9.55 4.16 13.54
CA PHE A 17 10.64 3.24 13.26
C PHE A 17 11.94 4.00 13.05
N LYS A 18 13.02 3.46 13.64
CA LYS A 18 14.37 4.01 13.44
C LYS A 18 14.86 3.74 12.01
N PRO A 19 15.83 4.56 11.51
CA PRO A 19 16.38 4.35 10.16
C PRO A 19 16.81 2.91 9.86
N ASN A 20 17.50 2.24 10.80
CA ASN A 20 17.92 0.86 10.64
C ASN A 20 16.74 -0.13 10.48
N ASP A 21 15.62 0.12 11.17
CA ASP A 21 14.42 -0.71 11.03
C ASP A 21 13.77 -0.47 9.66
N VAL A 22 13.74 0.79 9.20
CA VAL A 22 13.25 1.14 7.86
C VAL A 22 14.09 0.46 6.79
N HIS A 23 15.44 0.54 6.88
CA HIS A 23 16.35 -0.15 5.96
C HIS A 23 16.10 -1.65 5.94
N HIS A 24 15.97 -2.26 7.12
CA HIS A 24 15.68 -3.69 7.23
C HIS A 24 14.35 -4.04 6.56
N ILE A 25 13.28 -3.31 6.86
CA ILE A 25 11.93 -3.57 6.32
C ILE A 25 11.92 -3.43 4.81
N VAL A 26 12.46 -2.35 4.27
CA VAL A 26 12.51 -2.08 2.83
C VAL A 26 13.27 -3.17 2.09
N ASN A 27 14.46 -3.55 2.59
CA ASN A 27 15.29 -4.57 1.97
C ASN A 27 14.69 -5.97 2.10
N HIS A 28 14.20 -6.34 3.29
CA HIS A 28 13.60 -7.66 3.53
C HIS A 28 12.30 -7.87 2.76
N SER A 29 11.52 -6.82 2.56
CA SER A 29 10.29 -6.87 1.76
C SER A 29 10.54 -6.77 0.25
N GLU A 30 11.79 -6.57 -0.18
CA GLU A 30 12.16 -6.33 -1.58
C GLU A 30 11.35 -5.17 -2.21
N SER A 31 11.09 -4.14 -1.41
CA SER A 31 10.31 -2.99 -1.88
C SER A 31 11.05 -2.23 -2.98
N THR A 32 10.35 -1.94 -4.07
CA THR A 32 10.91 -1.22 -5.22
C THR A 32 10.60 0.28 -5.21
N PHE A 33 9.55 0.68 -4.51
CA PHE A 33 9.13 2.07 -4.36
C PHE A 33 8.91 2.39 -2.89
N LEU A 34 9.37 3.57 -2.47
CA LEU A 34 9.12 4.11 -1.14
C LEU A 34 8.35 5.42 -1.26
N PHE A 35 7.27 5.54 -0.49
CA PHE A 35 6.53 6.78 -0.29
C PHE A 35 6.78 7.23 1.15
N THR A 36 7.39 8.40 1.33
CA THR A 36 7.80 8.87 2.66
C THR A 36 7.73 10.40 2.75
N SER A 37 7.85 10.94 3.95
CA SER A 37 8.08 12.37 4.12
C SER A 37 9.55 12.72 3.86
N ASP A 38 9.79 13.97 3.47
CA ASP A 38 11.13 14.46 3.18
C ASP A 38 12.06 14.29 4.38
N ASN A 39 11.59 14.66 5.57
CA ASN A 39 12.36 14.56 6.81
C ASN A 39 12.78 13.12 7.15
N ILE A 40 11.93 12.12 6.83
CA ILE A 40 12.31 10.73 7.05
C ILE A 40 13.34 10.32 6.02
N TRP A 41 13.16 10.70 4.74
CA TRP A 41 14.09 10.37 3.66
C TRP A 41 15.50 10.92 3.94
N GLU A 42 15.63 12.16 4.41
CA GLU A 42 16.90 12.80 4.74
C GLU A 42 17.69 12.08 5.84
N ASN A 43 17.02 11.26 6.67
CA ASN A 43 17.66 10.48 7.72
C ASN A 43 17.94 9.02 7.31
N LEU A 44 17.62 8.62 6.08
CA LEU A 44 17.90 7.28 5.56
C LEU A 44 19.21 7.28 4.75
N GLU A 45 19.92 6.18 4.82
CA GLU A 45 21.14 5.95 4.03
C GLU A 45 20.74 5.36 2.66
N GLU A 46 20.89 6.14 1.61
CA GLU A 46 20.52 5.75 0.25
C GLU A 46 21.25 4.48 -0.21
N GLU A 47 22.55 4.38 0.10
CA GLU A 47 23.36 3.21 -0.25
C GLU A 47 22.85 1.93 0.39
N ALA A 48 22.27 2.02 1.59
CA ALA A 48 21.66 0.88 2.28
C ALA A 48 20.35 0.39 1.64
N LEU A 49 19.77 1.16 0.72
CA LEU A 49 18.48 0.90 0.07
C LEU A 49 18.63 0.54 -1.41
N SER A 50 19.60 -0.28 -1.74
CA SER A 50 19.99 -0.61 -3.13
C SER A 50 18.87 -1.22 -3.99
N GLY A 51 17.84 -1.82 -3.39
CA GLY A 51 16.67 -2.38 -4.09
C GLY A 51 15.64 -1.33 -4.55
N LEU A 52 15.67 -0.11 -3.98
CA LEU A 52 14.72 0.94 -4.37
C LEU A 52 15.01 1.47 -5.78
N ARG A 53 13.98 1.56 -6.59
CA ARG A 53 14.00 2.20 -7.91
C ARG A 53 13.67 3.67 -7.85
N ALA A 54 12.70 4.04 -7.00
CA ALA A 54 12.38 5.44 -6.77
C ALA A 54 11.75 5.66 -5.38
N VAL A 55 11.90 6.91 -4.89
CA VAL A 55 11.32 7.42 -3.64
C VAL A 55 10.48 8.64 -3.96
N PHE A 56 9.29 8.70 -3.39
CA PHE A 56 8.32 9.77 -3.60
C PHE A 56 7.94 10.44 -2.28
N SER A 57 7.83 11.77 -2.31
CA SER A 57 7.27 12.52 -1.19
C SER A 57 5.78 12.22 -1.01
N LEU A 58 5.33 12.01 0.23
CA LEU A 58 3.92 11.90 0.56
C LEU A 58 3.17 13.23 0.50
N THR A 59 3.89 14.35 0.49
CA THR A 59 3.29 15.69 0.51
C THR A 59 2.74 16.11 -0.85
N ASP A 60 3.50 15.86 -1.91
CA ASP A 60 3.20 16.35 -3.27
C ASP A 60 3.50 15.30 -4.37
N PHE A 61 3.86 14.10 -3.97
CA PHE A 61 4.24 12.99 -4.83
C PHE A 61 5.43 13.26 -5.75
N ARG A 62 6.24 14.32 -5.49
CA ARG A 62 7.47 14.54 -6.26
C ARG A 62 8.46 13.40 -6.02
N CYS A 63 9.27 13.13 -7.03
CA CYS A 63 10.35 12.17 -6.94
C CYS A 63 11.50 12.76 -6.10
N LEU A 64 11.79 12.14 -4.94
CA LEU A 64 12.89 12.51 -4.06
C LEU A 64 14.20 11.86 -4.51
N HIS A 65 14.12 10.60 -4.95
CA HIS A 65 15.24 9.82 -5.44
C HIS A 65 14.80 8.88 -6.55
N GLN A 66 15.67 8.62 -7.52
CA GLN A 66 15.51 7.59 -8.53
C GLN A 66 16.87 7.02 -8.93
N ARG A 67 16.92 5.70 -9.11
CA ARG A 67 18.18 4.99 -9.41
C ARG A 67 18.52 5.00 -10.91
N ASP A 68 17.53 4.81 -11.77
CA ASP A 68 17.72 4.59 -13.20
C ASP A 68 17.57 5.90 -14.01
N GLY A 69 18.54 6.82 -13.88
CA GLY A 69 18.55 8.07 -14.63
C GLY A 69 17.32 8.95 -14.36
N GLU A 70 16.86 9.71 -15.36
CA GLU A 70 15.74 10.66 -15.21
C GLU A 70 14.37 10.10 -15.61
N THR A 71 14.22 8.78 -15.74
CA THR A 71 13.02 8.14 -16.33
C THR A 71 11.74 8.49 -15.55
N VAL A 72 11.77 8.41 -14.22
CA VAL A 72 10.62 8.72 -13.37
C VAL A 72 10.26 10.19 -13.45
N GLN A 73 11.25 11.09 -13.35
CA GLN A 73 11.03 12.54 -13.44
C GLN A 73 10.48 12.94 -14.82
N LYS A 74 11.01 12.35 -15.91
CA LYS A 74 10.49 12.57 -17.28
C LYS A 74 9.05 12.09 -17.39
N PHE A 75 8.74 10.93 -16.83
CA PHE A 75 7.37 10.42 -16.81
C PHE A 75 6.44 11.38 -16.04
N MET A 76 6.82 11.82 -14.86
CA MET A 76 6.00 12.73 -14.04
C MET A 76 5.78 14.09 -14.72
N LYS A 77 6.82 14.66 -15.34
CA LYS A 77 6.69 15.92 -16.12
C LYS A 77 5.69 15.81 -17.29
N ASN A 78 5.57 14.63 -17.87
CA ASN A 78 4.69 14.38 -19.03
C ASN A 78 3.34 13.78 -18.63
N MET A 79 3.10 13.52 -17.34
CA MET A 79 1.90 12.82 -16.87
C MET A 79 0.62 13.56 -17.23
N ASP A 80 0.56 14.89 -17.05
CA ASP A 80 -0.62 15.69 -17.38
C ASP A 80 -0.91 15.68 -18.89
N ALA A 81 0.13 15.76 -19.72
CA ALA A 81 -0.02 15.66 -21.17
C ALA A 81 -0.51 14.26 -21.59
N ALA A 82 0.04 13.22 -20.99
CA ALA A 82 -0.39 11.84 -21.22
C ALA A 82 -1.84 11.61 -20.77
N MET A 83 -2.25 12.15 -19.61
CA MET A 83 -3.62 12.09 -19.12
C MET A 83 -4.59 12.78 -20.08
N LYS A 84 -4.28 14.00 -20.52
CA LYS A 84 -5.11 14.74 -21.50
C LYS A 84 -5.22 14.01 -22.84
N LYS A 85 -4.12 13.39 -23.30
CA LYS A 85 -4.11 12.61 -24.55
C LYS A 85 -4.96 11.34 -24.45
N ASN A 86 -4.84 10.61 -23.35
CA ASN A 86 -5.53 9.33 -23.16
C ASN A 86 -6.99 9.51 -22.75
N PHE A 87 -7.30 10.61 -22.08
CA PHE A 87 -8.64 10.94 -21.57
C PHE A 87 -9.08 12.34 -21.99
N PRO A 88 -9.27 12.61 -23.29
CA PRO A 88 -9.57 13.95 -23.80
C PRO A 88 -10.91 14.51 -23.31
N LYS A 89 -11.82 13.64 -22.90
CA LYS A 89 -13.13 14.01 -22.32
C LYS A 89 -13.12 14.06 -20.79
N GLY A 90 -11.96 13.90 -20.15
CA GLY A 90 -11.80 13.78 -18.71
C GLY A 90 -11.62 12.32 -18.25
N PHE A 91 -11.15 12.16 -17.02
CA PHE A 91 -10.99 10.85 -16.37
C PHE A 91 -12.16 10.61 -15.42
N TYR A 92 -12.91 9.54 -15.64
CA TYR A 92 -14.10 9.19 -14.89
C TYR A 92 -13.96 7.81 -14.27
N LYS A 93 -14.89 7.44 -13.40
CA LYS A 93 -14.91 6.15 -12.69
C LYS A 93 -14.83 4.95 -13.65
N GLU A 94 -15.46 5.06 -14.79
CA GLU A 94 -15.50 4.03 -15.84
C GLU A 94 -14.15 3.80 -16.52
N ASN A 95 -13.21 4.73 -16.37
CA ASN A 95 -11.85 4.61 -16.89
C ASN A 95 -10.91 3.85 -15.95
N ILE A 96 -11.36 3.54 -14.73
CA ILE A 96 -10.55 2.83 -13.74
C ILE A 96 -10.62 1.33 -14.01
N ASN A 97 -9.51 0.76 -14.42
CA ASN A 97 -9.35 -0.69 -14.51
C ASN A 97 -8.74 -1.21 -13.21
N TYR A 98 -9.55 -1.91 -12.43
CA TYR A 98 -9.07 -2.60 -11.25
C TYR A 98 -8.40 -3.91 -11.65
N THR A 99 -7.27 -4.21 -11.03
CA THR A 99 -6.65 -5.53 -11.20
C THR A 99 -7.53 -6.59 -10.53
N GLU A 100 -7.84 -7.65 -11.26
CA GLU A 100 -8.50 -8.82 -10.65
C GLU A 100 -7.54 -9.46 -9.64
N LEU A 101 -7.91 -9.40 -8.38
CA LEU A 101 -7.13 -9.95 -7.28
C LEU A 101 -7.87 -11.15 -6.70
N SER A 102 -7.18 -12.29 -6.66
CA SER A 102 -7.63 -13.39 -5.81
C SER A 102 -7.51 -13.00 -4.35
N ASN A 103 -8.54 -13.29 -3.56
CA ASN A 103 -8.51 -13.07 -2.11
C ASN A 103 -7.42 -13.87 -1.38
N GLU A 104 -6.81 -14.85 -2.03
CA GLU A 104 -5.67 -15.62 -1.51
C GLU A 104 -4.34 -14.92 -1.70
N LYS A 105 -4.26 -13.92 -2.59
CA LYS A 105 -3.04 -13.15 -2.80
C LYS A 105 -2.68 -12.32 -1.57
N VAL A 106 -1.39 -12.23 -1.30
CA VAL A 106 -0.84 -11.30 -0.32
C VAL A 106 -1.05 -9.87 -0.82
N MET A 107 -1.70 -9.05 -0.01
CA MET A 107 -1.99 -7.65 -0.32
C MET A 107 -1.20 -6.69 0.56
N LEU A 108 -0.76 -7.17 1.73
CA LEU A 108 -0.10 -6.35 2.72
C LEU A 108 0.97 -7.19 3.46
N LEU A 109 2.14 -6.59 3.67
CA LEU A 109 3.17 -7.11 4.57
C LEU A 109 3.25 -6.19 5.78
N ASN A 110 2.81 -6.67 6.93
CA ASN A 110 2.86 -5.89 8.16
C ASN A 110 4.02 -6.34 9.04
N TYR A 111 4.90 -5.41 9.39
CA TYR A 111 6.04 -5.69 10.25
C TYR A 111 5.72 -5.38 11.70
N THR A 112 6.05 -6.33 12.57
CA THR A 112 5.89 -6.18 14.02
C THR A 112 7.26 -6.15 14.67
N SER A 113 7.40 -5.37 15.75
CA SER A 113 8.60 -5.38 16.57
C SER A 113 8.80 -6.77 17.17
N GLY A 114 9.81 -7.49 16.67
CA GLY A 114 10.15 -8.81 17.18
C GLY A 114 10.81 -8.73 18.55
N THR A 115 10.43 -9.60 19.48
CA THR A 115 11.12 -9.76 20.79
C THR A 115 12.57 -10.24 20.65
N THR A 116 12.98 -10.67 19.47
CA THR A 116 14.30 -11.26 19.16
C THR A 116 15.21 -10.33 18.32
N GLY A 117 14.92 -9.02 18.24
CA GLY A 117 15.80 -8.01 17.65
C GLY A 117 15.36 -7.49 16.27
N PHE A 118 14.98 -8.33 15.30
CA PHE A 118 14.54 -7.88 13.99
C PHE A 118 13.02 -7.96 13.82
N SER A 119 12.45 -6.95 13.14
CA SER A 119 11.03 -6.94 12.79
C SER A 119 10.67 -8.11 11.87
N LYS A 120 9.58 -8.80 12.18
CA LYS A 120 9.07 -9.93 11.39
C LYS A 120 7.92 -9.47 10.50
N GLY A 121 7.98 -9.81 9.22
CA GLY A 121 6.91 -9.54 8.27
C GLY A 121 5.79 -10.58 8.35
N VAL A 122 4.56 -10.11 8.55
CA VAL A 122 3.34 -10.93 8.52
C VAL A 122 2.65 -10.70 7.17
N MET A 123 2.45 -11.76 6.42
CA MET A 123 1.71 -11.72 5.16
C MET A 123 0.20 -11.68 5.42
N ILE A 124 -0.47 -10.68 4.89
CA ILE A 124 -1.92 -10.50 5.02
C ILE A 124 -2.54 -10.61 3.63
N THR A 125 -3.42 -11.59 3.47
CA THR A 125 -4.14 -11.84 2.22
C THR A 125 -5.45 -11.05 2.16
N GLY A 126 -6.10 -11.04 1.00
CA GLY A 126 -7.43 -10.47 0.85
C GLY A 126 -8.45 -11.09 1.79
N ASN A 127 -8.40 -12.42 1.98
CA ASN A 127 -9.28 -13.12 2.93
C ASN A 127 -9.10 -12.62 4.37
N ASN A 128 -7.86 -12.34 4.80
CA ASN A 128 -7.61 -11.80 6.13
C ASN A 128 -8.20 -10.38 6.28
N LEU A 129 -8.06 -9.53 5.26
CA LEU A 129 -8.64 -8.18 5.26
C LEU A 129 -10.16 -8.22 5.28
N ALA A 130 -10.78 -9.06 4.45
CA ALA A 130 -12.23 -9.24 4.41
C ALA A 130 -12.78 -9.74 5.76
N GLY A 131 -12.08 -10.65 6.42
CA GLY A 131 -12.42 -11.12 7.75
C GLY A 131 -12.47 -9.99 8.79
N ASN A 132 -11.52 -9.08 8.77
CA ASN A 132 -11.49 -7.92 9.65
C ASN A 132 -12.65 -6.95 9.39
N VAL A 133 -12.98 -6.68 8.12
CA VAL A 133 -14.14 -5.85 7.74
C VAL A 133 -15.44 -6.48 8.26
N THR A 134 -15.62 -7.78 8.05
CA THR A 134 -16.78 -8.54 8.53
C THR A 134 -16.90 -8.46 10.05
N PHE A 135 -15.78 -8.62 10.78
CA PHE A 135 -15.76 -8.50 12.24
C PHE A 135 -16.14 -7.08 12.68
N GLY A 136 -15.62 -6.04 12.02
CA GLY A 136 -15.96 -4.65 12.32
C GLY A 136 -17.45 -4.36 12.14
N ILE A 137 -18.04 -4.78 11.03
CA ILE A 137 -19.47 -4.63 10.76
C ILE A 137 -20.31 -5.35 11.83
N ARG A 138 -19.95 -6.57 12.20
CA ARG A 138 -20.64 -7.35 13.24
C ARG A 138 -20.59 -6.64 14.58
N THR A 139 -19.43 -6.11 14.98
CA THR A 139 -19.24 -5.41 16.25
C THR A 139 -20.09 -4.14 16.30
N GLU A 140 -20.13 -3.35 15.24
CA GLU A 140 -20.96 -2.14 15.15
C GLU A 140 -22.45 -2.46 15.20
N LEU A 141 -22.90 -3.53 14.54
CA LEU A 141 -24.29 -3.97 14.57
C LEU A 141 -24.70 -4.42 15.99
N LEU A 142 -23.81 -5.13 16.70
CA LEU A 142 -24.03 -5.53 18.09
C LEU A 142 -24.14 -4.32 19.03
N LYS A 143 -23.23 -3.33 18.90
CA LYS A 143 -23.30 -2.08 19.67
C LYS A 143 -24.59 -1.31 19.48
N LYS A 144 -25.18 -1.37 18.29
CA LYS A 144 -26.46 -0.71 17.96
C LYS A 144 -27.69 -1.53 18.38
N GLY A 145 -27.52 -2.63 19.09
CA GLY A 145 -28.61 -3.47 19.59
C GLY A 145 -29.45 -4.15 18.50
N LYS A 146 -28.91 -4.26 17.28
CA LYS A 146 -29.60 -4.95 16.18
C LYS A 146 -29.36 -6.45 16.27
N GLN A 147 -30.44 -7.23 16.44
CA GLN A 147 -30.37 -8.69 16.28
C GLN A 147 -29.98 -9.02 14.84
N MET A 148 -28.89 -9.78 14.70
CA MET A 148 -28.43 -10.24 13.40
C MET A 148 -29.03 -11.61 13.10
N ASN A 149 -29.75 -11.71 11.98
CA ASN A 149 -30.16 -13.00 11.45
C ASN A 149 -28.92 -13.76 10.92
N ALA A 150 -28.83 -15.07 11.18
CA ALA A 150 -27.72 -15.91 10.75
C ALA A 150 -27.42 -15.82 9.23
N LYS A 151 -28.42 -15.53 8.40
CA LYS A 151 -28.28 -15.29 6.97
C LYS A 151 -27.49 -14.01 6.62
N LYS A 152 -27.52 -12.97 7.47
CA LYS A 152 -26.71 -11.73 7.29
C LYS A 152 -25.28 -11.85 7.83
N LEU A 153 -25.02 -12.94 8.54
CA LEU A 153 -23.69 -13.24 9.10
C LEU A 153 -22.81 -14.03 8.12
N ALA A 154 -23.41 -14.70 7.17
CA ALA A 154 -22.73 -15.32 6.04
C ALA A 154 -22.73 -14.31 4.88
N CYS A 155 -21.81 -13.31 4.92
CA CYS A 155 -21.45 -12.63 3.68
C CYS A 155 -20.78 -13.68 2.81
N ALA A 156 -21.48 -14.10 1.76
CA ALA A 156 -20.82 -14.81 0.69
C ALA A 156 -19.73 -13.91 0.08
N PRO A 157 -18.61 -14.46 -0.38
CA PRO A 157 -17.55 -13.69 -1.06
C PRO A 157 -18.06 -12.88 -2.25
N GLU A 158 -19.25 -13.14 -2.73
CA GLU A 158 -19.93 -12.50 -3.87
C GLU A 158 -20.61 -11.17 -3.50
N ASP A 159 -20.70 -10.83 -2.20
CA ASP A 159 -21.42 -9.65 -1.70
C ASP A 159 -20.48 -8.49 -1.27
N ILE A 160 -19.16 -8.55 -1.59
CA ILE A 160 -18.17 -7.51 -1.24
C ILE A 160 -17.64 -6.85 -2.50
#